data_430d0ceb1b18dd6e7da939fcee7e65fd
#
_entry.id   430d0ceb1b18dd6e7da939fcee7e65fd
#
_cell.length_a   1.000
_cell.length_b   1.000
_cell.length_c   1.000
_cell.angle_alpha   90.00
_cell.angle_beta   90.00
_cell.angle_gamma   90.00
#
_symmetry.space_group_name_H-M   'P 1'
#
loop_
_entity.id
_entity.type
_entity.pdbx_description
1 polymer ?
#
loop_
_entity_poly.entity_id
_entity_poly.type
_entity_poly.pdbx_seq_one_letter_code
_entity_poly.pdbx_strand_id
1 'polypeptide(L)' 'MEGGYAVWIGQPVILRVVAGNLRVPLRGRLVSETNDVLRLRIADNWDVDVFKSMVVAVEHDAPFTVVH' A
#
# COMPACT_ATOMS: atom_id res chain seq x y z
N MET A 1 18.69 7.14 -0.76
CA MET A 1 18.01 6.67 -0.03
C MET A 1 16.85 6.20 -0.44
N GLU A 2 16.47 5.53 -0.11
CA GLU A 2 15.56 5.01 -0.40
C GLU A 2 14.52 4.87 0.10
N GLY A 3 13.86 4.43 -0.08
CA GLY A 3 12.67 4.14 -0.07
C GLY A 3 11.90 4.49 1.05
N GLY A 4 11.05 5.28 1.04
CA GLY A 4 10.30 5.64 2.18
C GLY A 4 9.22 4.68 2.58
N TYR A 5 9.18 3.47 2.03
CA TYR A 5 8.09 2.55 2.32
C TYR A 5 8.35 1.64 3.51
N ALA A 6 9.60 1.55 3.94
CA ALA A 6 9.93 0.62 5.02
C ALA A 6 9.15 0.90 6.29
N VAL A 7 8.86 2.17 6.56
CA VAL A 7 8.12 2.55 7.76
C VAL A 7 6.68 2.08 7.73
N TRP A 8 6.19 1.73 6.55
CA TRP A 8 4.81 1.28 6.38
C TRP A 8 4.65 -0.22 6.49
N ILE A 9 5.74 -0.97 6.49
CA ILE A 9 5.66 -2.43 6.51
C ILE A 9 4.98 -2.87 7.81
N GLY A 10 4.00 -3.74 7.66
CA GLY A 10 3.19 -4.20 8.77
C GLY A 10 1.99 -3.33 9.06
N GLN A 11 1.86 -2.21 8.37
CA GLN A 11 0.79 -1.27 8.63
C GLN A 11 -0.34 -1.40 7.62
N PRO A 12 -1.57 -1.13 8.04
CA PRO A 12 -2.67 -1.02 7.08
C PRO A 12 -2.51 0.28 6.31
N VAL A 13 -2.55 0.17 5.01
CA VAL A 13 -2.32 1.33 4.14
C VAL A 13 -3.33 1.36 2.99
N ILE A 14 -3.46 2.54 2.41
CA ILE A 14 -4.13 2.73 1.14
C ILE A 14 -3.05 3.18 0.16
N LEU A 15 -2.84 2.39 -0.87
CA LEU A 15 -1.94 2.77 -1.95
C LEU A 15 -2.77 3.40 -3.05
N ARG A 16 -2.43 4.62 -3.41
CA ARG A 16 -3.05 5.28 -4.55
C ARG A 16 -2.24 4.94 -5.77
N VAL A 17 -2.85 4.24 -6.71
CA VAL A 17 -2.15 3.66 -7.84
C VAL A 17 -2.73 4.24 -9.12
N VAL A 18 -1.86 4.54 -10.06
CA VAL A 18 -2.25 5.01 -11.38
C VAL A 18 -1.92 3.93 -12.39
N ALA A 19 -2.92 3.54 -13.17
CA ALA A 19 -2.75 2.59 -14.24
C ALA A 19 -3.46 3.15 -15.48
N GLY A 20 -2.69 3.64 -16.43
CA GLY A 20 -3.24 4.32 -17.59
C GLY A 20 -3.99 5.57 -17.15
N ASN A 21 -5.25 5.64 -17.46
CA ASN A 21 -6.10 6.77 -17.08
C ASN A 21 -6.83 6.54 -15.77
N LEU A 22 -6.61 5.39 -15.14
CA LEU A 22 -7.36 5.04 -13.95
C LEU A 22 -6.54 5.35 -12.70
N ARG A 23 -7.23 5.81 -11.68
CA ARG A 23 -6.66 5.98 -10.35
C ARG A 23 -7.42 5.05 -9.43
N VAL A 24 -6.70 4.15 -8.81
CA VAL A 24 -7.32 3.08 -8.03
C VAL A 24 -6.73 3.08 -6.62
N PRO A 25 -7.58 3.11 -5.59
CA PRO A 25 -7.07 2.90 -4.24
C PRO A 25 -7.01 1.41 -3.96
N LEU A 26 -5.86 0.96 -3.46
CA LEU A 26 -5.70 -0.43 -3.03
C LEU A 26 -5.50 -0.42 -1.53
N ARG A 27 -6.36 -1.12 -0.82
CA ARG A 27 -6.28 -1.19 0.62
C ARG A 27 -5.74 -2.52 1.05
N GLY A 28 -4.89 -2.51 2.05
CA GLY A 28 -4.35 -3.74 2.59
C GLY A 28 -3.24 -3.44 3.58
N ARG A 29 -2.56 -4.51 3.95
CA ARG A 29 -1.41 -4.39 4.85
C ARG A 29 -0.16 -4.52 4.01
N LEU A 30 0.75 -3.59 4.16
CA LEU A 30 2.02 -3.67 3.43
C LEU A 30 2.86 -4.76 4.05
N VAL A 31 3.24 -5.74 3.25
CA VAL A 31 3.95 -6.92 3.73
C VAL A 31 5.44 -6.81 3.52
N SER A 32 5.84 -6.35 2.36
CA SER A 32 7.27 -6.27 2.04
C SER A 32 7.51 -5.30 0.91
N GLU A 33 8.77 -4.99 0.74
CA GLU A 33 9.20 -4.05 -0.28
C GLU A 33 10.48 -4.60 -0.92
N THR A 34 10.53 -4.50 -2.24
CA THR A 34 11.77 -4.69 -2.98
C THR A 34 12.13 -3.37 -3.64
N ASN A 35 13.17 -3.36 -4.48
CA ASN A 35 13.55 -2.14 -5.17
C ASN A 35 12.44 -1.58 -6.03
N ASP A 36 11.65 -2.45 -6.64
CA ASP A 36 10.67 -2.04 -7.64
C ASP A 36 9.23 -2.30 -7.25
N VAL A 37 9.00 -3.10 -6.24
CA VAL A 37 7.68 -3.66 -5.98
C VAL A 37 7.33 -3.54 -4.51
N LEU A 38 6.07 -3.25 -4.25
CA LEU A 38 5.47 -3.35 -2.92
C LEU A 38 4.54 -4.55 -2.91
N ARG A 39 4.64 -5.38 -1.89
CA ARG A 39 3.71 -6.49 -1.71
C ARG A 39 2.67 -6.09 -0.69
N LEU A 40 1.42 -6.14 -1.12
CA LEU A 40 0.29 -5.71 -0.32
C LEU A 40 -0.63 -6.90 -0.08
N ARG A 41 -0.97 -7.14 1.17
CA ARG A 41 -1.93 -8.20 1.52
C ARG A 41 -3.32 -7.60 1.56
N ILE A 42 -4.13 -7.98 0.60
CA ILE A 42 -5.47 -7.41 0.45
C ILE A 42 -6.55 -8.26 1.09
N ALA A 43 -6.23 -9.52 1.38
CA ALA A 43 -7.15 -10.43 2.07
C ALA A 43 -6.31 -11.54 2.65
N ASP A 44 -6.94 -12.43 3.43
CA ASP A 44 -6.22 -13.56 4.01
C ASP A 44 -5.57 -14.37 2.91
N ASN A 45 -4.27 -14.56 3.02
CA ASN A 45 -3.49 -15.35 2.07
C ASN A 45 -3.55 -14.83 0.63
N TRP A 46 -3.87 -13.56 0.46
CA TRP A 46 -3.94 -12.99 -0.88
C TRP A 46 -3.08 -11.75 -0.94
N ASP A 47 -1.89 -11.91 -1.52
CA ASP A 47 -0.95 -10.81 -1.69
C ASP A 47 -0.90 -10.41 -3.15
N VAL A 48 -0.79 -9.12 -3.39
CA VAL A 48 -0.60 -8.59 -4.73
C VAL A 48 0.68 -7.78 -4.74
N ASP A 49 1.36 -7.80 -5.88
CA ASP A 49 2.56 -7.00 -6.06
C ASP A 49 2.21 -5.77 -6.88
N VAL A 50 2.64 -4.63 -6.39
CA VAL A 50 2.36 -3.35 -7.01
C VAL A 50 3.68 -2.70 -7.37
N PHE A 51 3.85 -2.28 -8.60
CA PHE A 51 5.06 -1.57 -9.00
C PHE A 51 5.10 -0.22 -8.33
N LYS A 52 6.23 0.09 -7.73
CA LYS A 52 6.40 1.39 -7.08
C LYS A 52 6.20 2.54 -8.06
N SER A 53 6.56 2.33 -9.32
CA SER A 53 6.40 3.38 -10.33
C SER A 53 4.95 3.77 -10.55
N MET A 54 4.02 2.93 -10.15
CA MET A 54 2.59 3.22 -10.30
C MET A 54 1.97 3.81 -9.06
N VAL A 55 2.71 3.85 -7.96
CA VAL A 55 2.18 4.36 -6.69
C VAL A 55 2.41 5.85 -6.64
N VAL A 56 1.35 6.61 -6.51
CA VAL A 56 1.46 8.07 -6.43
C VAL A 56 1.32 8.59 -5.00
N ALA A 57 0.80 7.77 -4.10
CA ALA A 57 0.70 8.16 -2.69
C ALA A 57 0.46 6.94 -1.84
N VAL A 58 0.88 7.02 -0.59
CA VAL A 58 0.56 6.02 0.41
C VAL A 58 -0.03 6.74 1.61
N GLU A 59 -1.10 6.18 2.16
CA GLU A 59 -1.78 6.75 3.29
C GLU A 59 -1.99 5.67 4.33
N HIS A 60 -1.98 6.05 5.57
CA HIS A 60 -2.29 5.14 6.64
C HIS A 60 -3.80 4.87 6.64
N ASP A 61 -4.18 3.62 6.59
CA ASP A 61 -5.57 3.24 6.61
C ASP A 61 -5.98 2.93 8.06
N ALA A 62 -6.03 3.96 8.85
CA ALA A 62 -6.44 3.79 10.23
C ALA A 62 -7.95 3.59 10.24
N PRO A 63 -8.43 2.49 10.76
CA PRO A 63 -9.87 2.32 10.83
C PRO A 63 -10.44 3.46 11.65
N PHE A 64 -11.59 3.93 11.21
CA PHE A 64 -12.24 4.97 11.94
C PHE A 64 -12.59 4.46 13.33
N THR A 65 -12.10 5.12 14.32
CA THR A 65 -12.33 4.72 15.69
C THR A 65 -13.28 5.71 16.33
N VAL A 66 -14.40 5.22 16.77
CA VAL A 66 -15.32 6.05 17.51
C VAL A 66 -14.83 6.12 18.94
N VAL A 67 -14.54 7.31 19.35
CA VAL A 67 -14.09 7.54 20.72
C VAL A 67 -15.27 8.08 21.50
N HIS A 68 -15.51 7.47 22.60
CA HIS A 68 -16.59 7.92 23.44
C HIS A 68 -16.18 7.99 24.89
#